data_d101b745856e526d7f041501fc7fb397
#
_entry.id   d101b745856e526d7f041501fc7fb397
#
_cell.length_a   1.000
_cell.length_b   1.000
_cell.length_c   1.000
_cell.angle_alpha   90.00
_cell.angle_beta   90.00
_cell.angle_gamma   90.00
#
_symmetry.space_group_name_H-M   'P 1'
#
loop_
_entity.id
_entity.type
_entity.pdbx_description
1 polymer ?
#
loop_
_entity_poly.entity_id
_entity_poly.type
_entity_poly.pdbx_seq_one_letter_code
_entity_poly.pdbx_strand_id
1 'polypeptide(L)'
;MSGLIFTVIILLLSFVLLLCSYYSIIDELPKSFIMKSLYRIFDSNKILSYLINSVHPITYYLIMGISLFNLILFILQIIFNI
;
A
#
# COMPACT_ATOMS: atom_id res chain seq x y z
N MET A 1 -3.40 18.23 -10.11
CA MET A 1 -3.26 18.11 -8.65
C MET A 1 -4.03 16.93 -8.07
N SER A 2 -5.31 16.73 -8.45
CA SER A 2 -6.08 15.59 -7.93
C SER A 2 -5.45 14.24 -8.29
N GLY A 3 -4.86 14.10 -9.49
CA GLY A 3 -4.19 12.87 -9.88
C GLY A 3 -2.96 12.55 -9.05
N LEU A 4 -2.21 13.58 -8.65
CA LEU A 4 -1.03 13.41 -7.80
C LEU A 4 -1.44 12.93 -6.40
N ILE A 5 -2.46 13.55 -5.81
CA ILE A 5 -2.96 13.16 -4.49
C ILE A 5 -3.49 11.73 -4.53
N PHE A 6 -4.25 11.38 -5.57
CA PHE A 6 -4.80 10.04 -5.74
C PHE A 6 -3.68 9.00 -5.85
N THR A 7 -2.63 9.30 -6.61
CA THR A 7 -1.47 8.41 -6.76
C THR A 7 -0.77 8.18 -5.43
N VAL A 8 -0.58 9.25 -4.63
CA VAL A 8 0.04 9.14 -3.30
C VAL A 8 -0.79 8.26 -2.38
N ILE A 9 -2.12 8.44 -2.40
CA ILE A 9 -3.03 7.63 -1.56
C ILE A 9 -2.93 6.16 -1.94
N ILE A 10 -2.94 5.83 -3.24
CA ILE A 10 -2.81 4.45 -3.71
C ILE A 10 -1.46 3.87 -3.29
N LEU A 11 -0.39 4.65 -3.40
CA LEU A 11 0.95 4.19 -3.02
C LEU A 11 1.02 3.85 -1.54
N LEU A 12 0.49 4.72 -0.67
CA LEU A 12 0.49 4.49 0.77
C LEU A 12 -0.39 3.29 1.13
N LEU A 13 -1.57 3.20 0.54
CA LEU A 13 -2.49 2.09 0.79
C LEU A 13 -1.87 0.76 0.35
N SER A 14 -1.23 0.73 -0.81
CA SER A 14 -0.56 -0.47 -1.32
C SER A 14 0.58 -0.89 -0.41
N PHE A 15 1.35 0.07 0.11
CA PHE A 15 2.43 -0.20 1.05
C PHE A 15 1.91 -0.86 2.33
N VAL A 16 0.84 -0.31 2.90
CA VAL A 16 0.24 -0.87 4.11
C VAL A 16 -0.31 -2.27 3.85
N LEU A 17 -1.02 -2.47 2.73
CA LEU A 17 -1.54 -3.78 2.37
C LEU A 17 -0.43 -4.79 2.10
N LEU A 18 0.67 -4.35 1.49
CA LEU A 18 1.84 -5.21 1.27
C LEU A 18 2.39 -5.73 2.59
N LEU A 19 2.60 -4.84 3.56
CA LEU A 19 3.12 -5.22 4.87
C LEU A 19 2.15 -6.13 5.61
N CYS A 20 0.86 -5.81 5.60
CA CYS A 20 -0.15 -6.64 6.27
C CYS A 20 -0.23 -8.02 5.63
N SER A 21 -0.20 -8.11 4.30
CA SER A 21 -0.22 -9.38 3.58
C SER A 21 1.03 -10.21 3.89
N TYR A 22 2.19 -9.56 3.96
CA TYR A 22 3.44 -10.23 4.31
C TYR A 22 3.36 -10.83 5.72
N TYR A 23 2.90 -10.05 6.69
CA TYR A 23 2.78 -10.56 8.06
C TYR A 23 1.74 -11.68 8.18
N SER A 24 0.70 -11.65 7.37
CA SER A 24 -0.29 -12.72 7.33
C SER A 24 0.33 -14.03 6.83
N ILE A 25 1.22 -13.97 5.83
CA ILE A 25 1.86 -15.16 5.28
C ILE A 25 2.87 -15.76 6.26
N ILE A 26 3.69 -14.94 6.91
CA ILE A 26 4.68 -15.45 7.86
C ILE A 26 4.07 -15.79 9.21
N ASP A 27 2.78 -15.50 9.40
CA ASP A 27 2.02 -15.80 10.61
C ASP A 27 2.64 -15.16 11.86
N GLU A 28 3.20 -13.96 11.71
CA GLU A 28 3.76 -13.17 12.78
C GLU A 28 3.07 -11.82 12.87
N LEU A 29 3.03 -11.25 14.08
CA LEU A 29 2.49 -9.92 14.29
C LEU A 29 3.59 -8.86 14.11
N PRO A 30 3.25 -7.68 13.56
CA PRO A 30 4.21 -6.59 13.47
C PRO A 30 4.72 -6.18 14.85
N LYS A 31 6.01 -5.86 14.94
CA LYS A 31 6.61 -5.40 16.19
C LYS A 31 6.29 -3.94 16.50
N SER A 32 6.05 -3.13 15.46
CA SER A 32 5.71 -1.72 15.63
C SER A 32 4.28 -1.58 16.16
N PHE A 33 4.10 -0.69 17.15
CA PHE A 33 2.78 -0.42 17.72
C PHE A 33 1.80 0.08 16.64
N ILE A 34 2.27 1.00 15.77
CA ILE A 34 1.43 1.57 14.72
C ILE A 34 1.02 0.50 13.72
N MET A 35 1.97 -0.31 13.27
CA MET A 35 1.69 -1.38 12.31
C MET A 35 0.80 -2.46 12.91
N LYS A 36 0.99 -2.77 14.19
CA LYS A 36 0.15 -3.73 14.91
C LYS A 36 -1.30 -3.26 14.98
N SER A 37 -1.50 -1.97 15.24
CA SER A 37 -2.84 -1.38 15.27
C SER A 37 -3.48 -1.40 13.88
N LEU A 38 -2.74 -1.04 12.85
CA LEU A 38 -3.22 -1.08 11.46
C LEU A 38 -3.59 -2.50 11.04
N TYR A 39 -2.75 -3.47 11.39
CA TYR A 39 -3.01 -4.88 11.07
C TYR A 39 -4.31 -5.35 11.73
N ARG A 40 -4.54 -4.99 12.99
CA ARG A 40 -5.78 -5.34 13.69
C ARG A 40 -7.01 -4.73 13.04
N ILE A 41 -6.94 -3.45 12.66
CA ILE A 41 -8.04 -2.75 12.01
C ILE A 41 -8.36 -3.43 10.67
N PHE A 42 -7.35 -3.75 9.88
CA PHE A 42 -7.54 -4.38 8.57
C PHE A 42 -8.07 -5.81 8.72
N ASP A 43 -7.56 -6.56 9.69
CA ASP A 43 -7.99 -7.94 9.91
C ASP A 43 -9.42 -8.04 10.44
N SER A 44 -9.91 -7.02 11.15
CA SER A 44 -11.28 -7.02 11.67
C SER A 44 -12.33 -6.71 10.59
N ASN A 45 -11.94 -6.09 9.48
CA ASN A 45 -12.84 -5.81 8.36
C ASN A 45 -12.83 -7.00 7.39
N LYS A 46 -14.04 -7.48 7.01
CA LYS A 46 -14.15 -8.66 6.14
C LYS A 46 -13.47 -8.48 4.79
N ILE A 47 -13.66 -7.31 4.17
CA ILE A 47 -13.09 -7.03 2.85
C ILE A 47 -11.57 -6.91 2.94
N LEU A 48 -11.09 -6.16 3.91
CA LEU A 48 -9.65 -5.96 4.10
C LEU A 48 -8.96 -7.24 4.53
N SER A 49 -9.61 -8.03 5.38
CA SER A 49 -9.08 -9.35 5.78
C SER A 49 -8.95 -10.27 4.56
N TYR A 50 -9.95 -10.28 3.69
CA TYR A 50 -9.88 -11.04 2.44
C TYR A 50 -8.71 -10.60 1.57
N LEU A 51 -8.54 -9.28 1.41
CA LEU A 51 -7.44 -8.74 0.61
C LEU A 51 -6.07 -9.12 1.19
N ILE A 52 -5.94 -9.10 2.52
CA ILE A 52 -4.69 -9.46 3.17
C ILE A 52 -4.38 -10.95 3.04
N ASN A 53 -5.39 -11.81 3.24
CA ASN A 53 -5.17 -13.24 3.35
C ASN A 53 -5.23 -13.99 2.02
N SER A 54 -5.96 -13.44 1.03
CA SER A 54 -6.18 -14.12 -0.23
C SER A 54 -5.30 -13.62 -1.37
N VAL A 55 -4.79 -12.38 -1.27
CA VAL A 55 -3.95 -11.77 -2.31
C VAL A 55 -2.50 -11.89 -1.92
N HIS A 56 -1.68 -12.38 -2.85
CA HIS A 56 -0.25 -12.54 -2.60
C HIS A 56 0.44 -11.16 -2.48
N PRO A 57 1.43 -11.00 -1.59
CA PRO A 57 2.12 -9.71 -1.42
C PRO A 57 2.74 -9.15 -2.70
N ILE A 58 3.12 -10.00 -3.65
CA ILE A 58 3.68 -9.56 -4.93
C ILE A 58 2.71 -8.65 -5.68
N THR A 59 1.40 -8.90 -5.59
CA THR A 59 0.39 -8.05 -6.23
C THR A 59 0.46 -6.62 -5.72
N TYR A 60 0.57 -6.45 -4.41
CA TYR A 60 0.69 -5.11 -3.81
C TYR A 60 2.02 -4.47 -4.14
N TYR A 61 3.08 -5.26 -4.22
CA TYR A 61 4.38 -4.75 -4.63
C TYR A 61 4.34 -4.20 -6.06
N LEU A 62 3.67 -4.89 -6.97
CA LEU A 62 3.51 -4.43 -8.35
C LEU A 62 2.69 -3.14 -8.43
N ILE A 63 1.58 -3.07 -7.69
CA ILE A 63 0.75 -1.87 -7.63
C ILE A 63 1.56 -0.70 -7.09
N MET A 64 2.35 -0.93 -6.05
CA MET A 64 3.19 0.10 -5.46
C MET A 64 4.24 0.60 -6.45
N GLY A 65 4.86 -0.31 -7.23
CA GLY A 65 5.84 0.05 -8.24
C GLY A 65 5.23 0.90 -9.36
N ILE A 66 4.04 0.53 -9.83
CA ILE A 66 3.32 1.29 -10.86
C ILE A 66 2.95 2.68 -10.34
N SER A 67 2.46 2.75 -9.10
CA SER A 67 2.10 4.03 -8.47
C SER A 67 3.31 4.92 -8.28
N LEU A 68 4.44 4.35 -7.88
CA LEU A 68 5.69 5.11 -7.74
C LEU A 68 6.16 5.65 -9.09
N PHE A 69 6.07 4.85 -10.15
CA PHE A 69 6.42 5.28 -11.49
C PHE A 69 5.56 6.45 -11.95
N ASN A 70 4.24 6.36 -11.73
CA ASN A 70 3.33 7.46 -12.05
C ASN A 70 3.63 8.72 -11.25
N LEU A 71 3.98 8.56 -9.98
CA LEU A 71 4.36 9.69 -9.13
C LEU A 71 5.59 10.41 -9.67
N ILE A 72 6.60 9.65 -10.09
CA ILE A 72 7.81 10.22 -10.69
C ILE A 72 7.47 10.99 -11.97
N LEU A 73 6.59 10.44 -12.81
CA LEU A 73 6.15 11.13 -14.03
C LEU A 73 5.44 12.45 -13.71
N PHE A 74 4.57 12.47 -12.71
CA PHE A 74 3.90 13.70 -12.28
C PHE A 74 4.89 14.75 -11.80
N ILE A 75 5.88 14.34 -11.02
CA ILE A 75 6.91 15.25 -10.52
C ILE A 75 7.73 15.84 -11.68
N LEU A 76 8.12 14.98 -12.64
CA LEU A 76 8.86 15.44 -13.81
C LEU A 76 8.04 16.42 -14.65
N GLN A 77 6.74 16.18 -14.83
CA GLN A 77 5.88 17.11 -15.54
C GLN A 77 5.82 18.46 -14.85
N ILE A 78 5.72 18.48 -13.55
CA ILE A 78 5.70 19.73 -12.78
C ILE A 78 7.02 20.48 -12.95
N ILE A 79 8.16 19.78 -12.88
CA ILE A 79 9.46 20.39 -13.01
C ILE A 79 9.67 20.96 -14.41
N PHE A 80 9.31 20.21 -15.46
CA PHE A 80 9.54 20.63 -16.83
C PHE A 80 8.55 21.67 -17.32
N ASN A 81 7.39 21.80 -16.69
CA ASN A 81 6.40 22.82 -17.06
C ASN A 81 6.59 24.13 -16.33
N ILE A 82 7.52 24.18 -15.40
CA ILE A 82 7.89 25.41 -14.70
C ILE A 82 9.12 25.99 -15.37
#